data_bbfb146e56ce90a349dd71cbd3d402fd
#
_entry.id   bbfb146e56ce90a349dd71cbd3d402fd
#
_cell.length_a   1.000
_cell.length_b   1.000
_cell.length_c   1.000
_cell.angle_alpha   90.00
_cell.angle_beta   90.00
_cell.angle_gamma   90.00
#
_symmetry.space_group_name_H-M   'P 1'
#
loop_
_entity.id
_entity.type
_entity.pdbx_description
1 polymer ?
#
loop_
_entity_poly.entity_id
_entity_poly.type
_entity_poly.pdbx_seq_one_letter_code
_entity_poly.pdbx_strand_id
1 'polypeptide(L)'
;MKKAALSAVKDDLSRFLRLAEKEEVVITRHGKPAGVLIGFESEDAWFDYRLENDPRFLARVEAARASLRARRGVKLEDLDE
;
A
#
# COMPACT_ATOMS: atom_id res chain seq x y z
N MET A 1 -0.17 9.53 -12.81
CA MET A 1 -0.63 10.09 -11.53
C MET A 1 -1.68 11.15 -11.78
N LYS A 2 -2.84 11.01 -11.21
CA LYS A 2 -3.92 12.00 -11.33
C LYS A 2 -3.95 12.92 -10.13
N LYS A 3 -4.43 14.13 -10.34
CA LYS A 3 -4.66 15.09 -9.27
C LYS A 3 -6.15 15.39 -9.16
N ALA A 4 -6.66 15.47 -7.94
CA ALA A 4 -8.06 15.78 -7.69
C ALA A 4 -8.18 16.63 -6.45
N ALA A 5 -9.10 17.59 -6.49
CA ALA A 5 -9.35 18.43 -5.32
C ALA A 5 -10.03 17.61 -4.22
N LEU A 6 -9.75 17.94 -2.98
CA LEU A 6 -10.35 17.27 -1.82
C LEU A 6 -11.88 17.29 -1.88
N SER A 7 -12.45 18.40 -2.28
CA SER A 7 -13.91 18.53 -2.40
C SER A 7 -14.50 17.55 -3.41
N ALA A 8 -13.83 17.37 -4.53
CA ALA A 8 -14.28 16.41 -5.55
C ALA A 8 -14.17 14.98 -5.05
N VAL A 9 -13.06 14.64 -4.39
CA VAL A 9 -12.84 13.31 -3.82
C VAL A 9 -13.88 13.01 -2.74
N LYS A 10 -14.16 13.99 -1.89
CA LYS A 10 -15.16 13.86 -0.83
C LYS A 10 -16.54 13.57 -1.39
N ASP A 11 -16.92 14.23 -2.49
CA ASP A 11 -18.24 14.09 -3.08
C ASP A 11 -18.46 12.75 -3.78
N ASP A 12 -17.39 12.13 -4.28
CA ASP A 12 -17.51 10.88 -5.02
C ASP A 12 -16.32 9.96 -4.76
N LEU A 13 -16.12 9.62 -3.51
CA LEU A 13 -14.99 8.82 -3.06
C LEU A 13 -14.93 7.45 -3.74
N SER A 14 -16.08 6.81 -3.92
CA SER A 14 -16.12 5.49 -4.56
C SER A 14 -15.55 5.51 -5.97
N ARG A 15 -15.86 6.55 -6.74
CA ARG A 15 -15.33 6.69 -8.09
C ARG A 15 -13.82 6.91 -8.07
N PHE A 16 -13.33 7.75 -7.18
CA PHE A 16 -11.90 8.01 -7.07
C PHE A 16 -11.13 6.80 -6.56
N LEU A 17 -11.72 5.99 -5.70
CA LEU A 17 -11.10 4.73 -5.29
C LEU A 17 -10.93 3.79 -6.47
N ARG A 18 -11.92 3.70 -7.35
CA ARG A 18 -11.80 2.88 -8.55
C ARG A 18 -10.72 3.39 -9.50
N LEU A 19 -10.63 4.71 -9.65
CA LEU A 19 -9.55 5.30 -10.44
C LEU A 19 -8.19 5.02 -9.80
N ALA A 20 -8.12 5.07 -8.49
CA ALA A 20 -6.89 4.86 -7.75
C ALA A 20 -6.39 3.41 -7.81
N GLU A 21 -7.25 2.46 -8.17
CA GLU A 21 -6.83 1.08 -8.41
C GLU A 21 -5.89 0.97 -9.62
N LYS A 22 -6.01 1.90 -10.56
CA LYS A 22 -5.20 1.89 -11.77
C LYS A 22 -4.01 2.82 -11.70
N GLU A 23 -4.17 3.97 -11.05
CA GLU A 23 -3.08 4.91 -10.86
C GLU A 23 -3.33 5.74 -9.60
N GLU A 24 -2.28 6.15 -8.95
CA GLU A 24 -2.37 6.96 -7.75
C GLU A 24 -3.06 8.29 -8.02
N VAL A 25 -3.90 8.73 -7.08
CA VAL A 25 -4.59 10.00 -7.15
C VAL A 25 -4.05 10.92 -6.06
N VAL A 26 -3.45 12.02 -6.45
CA VAL A 26 -2.99 13.02 -5.50
C VAL A 26 -4.18 13.91 -5.13
N ILE A 27 -4.49 13.96 -3.84
CA ILE A 27 -5.55 14.81 -3.32
C ILE A 27 -4.96 16.17 -2.98
N THR A 28 -5.54 17.21 -3.55
CA THR A 28 -5.07 18.57 -3.29
C THR A 28 -6.05 19.34 -2.42
N ARG A 29 -5.52 20.25 -1.63
CA ARG A 29 -6.30 21.18 -0.83
C ARG A 29 -5.68 22.56 -1.01
N HIS A 30 -6.50 23.52 -1.43
CA HIS A 30 -6.03 24.87 -1.74
C HIS A 30 -4.87 24.87 -2.74
N GLY A 31 -4.94 23.98 -3.73
CA GLY A 31 -3.93 23.88 -4.77
C GLY A 31 -2.65 23.19 -4.37
N LYS A 32 -2.54 22.69 -3.13
CA LYS A 32 -1.35 22.02 -2.62
C LYS A 32 -1.62 20.54 -2.35
N PRO A 33 -0.63 19.67 -2.57
CA PRO A 33 -0.81 18.26 -2.24
C PRO A 33 -1.11 18.08 -0.76
N ALA A 34 -2.21 17.38 -0.46
CA ALA A 34 -2.64 17.10 0.90
C ALA A 34 -2.55 15.61 1.22
N GLY A 35 -2.59 14.77 0.21
CA GLY A 35 -2.51 13.33 0.42
C GLY A 35 -2.54 12.58 -0.88
N VAL A 36 -2.43 11.27 -0.80
CA VAL A 36 -2.47 10.38 -1.95
C VAL A 36 -3.50 9.29 -1.69
N LEU A 37 -4.33 9.03 -2.68
CA LEU A 37 -5.30 7.94 -2.63
C LEU A 37 -4.76 6.78 -3.46
N ILE A 38 -4.71 5.61 -2.84
CA ILE A 38 -4.25 4.39 -3.47
C ILE A 38 -5.36 3.36 -3.34
N GLY A 39 -5.81 2.80 -4.46
CA GLY A 39 -6.84 1.79 -4.48
C GLY A 39 -6.23 0.39 -4.65
N PHE A 40 -6.92 -0.61 -4.16
CA PHE A 40 -6.49 -2.01 -4.28
C PHE A 40 -7.58 -2.82 -4.96
N GLU A 41 -7.21 -3.52 -6.02
CA GLU A 41 -8.14 -4.37 -6.77
C GLU A 41 -8.47 -5.65 -6.01
N SER A 42 -7.60 -6.05 -5.07
CA SER A 42 -7.73 -7.32 -4.36
C SER A 42 -6.98 -7.26 -3.04
N GLU A 43 -7.20 -8.27 -2.20
CA GLU A 43 -6.43 -8.42 -0.97
C GLU A 43 -4.94 -8.67 -1.27
N ASP A 44 -4.65 -9.34 -2.36
CA ASP A 44 -3.27 -9.59 -2.78
C ASP A 44 -2.55 -8.28 -3.09
N ALA A 45 -3.21 -7.35 -3.76
CA ALA A 45 -2.64 -6.04 -4.05
C ALA A 45 -2.38 -5.26 -2.76
N TRP A 46 -3.29 -5.33 -1.80
CA TRP A 46 -3.09 -4.74 -0.47
C TRP A 46 -1.91 -5.35 0.25
N PHE A 47 -1.79 -6.68 0.22
CA PHE A 47 -0.68 -7.39 0.84
C PHE A 47 0.66 -6.97 0.23
N ASP A 48 0.73 -6.90 -1.09
CA ASP A 48 1.93 -6.47 -1.80
C ASP A 48 2.32 -5.04 -1.41
N TYR A 49 1.35 -4.16 -1.31
CA TYR A 49 1.60 -2.78 -0.90
C TYR A 49 2.17 -2.72 0.51
N ARG A 50 1.61 -3.49 1.44
CA ARG A 50 2.13 -3.55 2.81
C ARG A 50 3.56 -4.06 2.84
N LEU A 51 3.83 -5.08 2.05
CA LEU A 51 5.16 -5.67 1.98
C LEU A 51 6.21 -4.65 1.51
N GLU A 52 5.84 -3.81 0.57
CA GLU A 52 6.74 -2.80 0.01
C GLU A 52 6.90 -1.57 0.89
N ASN A 53 5.90 -1.24 1.70
CA ASN A 53 5.82 0.07 2.36
C ASN A 53 5.82 0.03 3.87
N ASP A 54 5.75 -1.14 4.50
CA ASP A 54 5.80 -1.26 5.96
C ASP A 54 7.21 -1.69 6.39
N PRO A 55 8.00 -0.80 7.02
CA PRO A 55 9.36 -1.14 7.44
C PRO A 55 9.44 -2.34 8.36
N ARG A 56 8.46 -2.51 9.24
CA ARG A 56 8.44 -3.66 10.17
C ARG A 56 8.22 -4.95 9.42
N PHE A 57 7.34 -4.91 8.44
CA PHE A 57 7.04 -6.08 7.62
C PHE A 57 8.24 -6.45 6.75
N LEU A 58 8.89 -5.47 6.15
CA LEU A 58 10.10 -5.68 5.38
C LEU A 58 11.23 -6.25 6.23
N ALA A 59 11.39 -5.75 7.45
CA ALA A 59 12.39 -6.27 8.38
C ALA A 59 12.16 -7.75 8.71
N ARG A 60 10.90 -8.15 8.90
CA ARG A 60 10.55 -9.55 9.13
C ARG A 60 10.87 -10.42 7.93
N VAL A 61 10.58 -9.95 6.73
CA VAL A 61 10.89 -10.67 5.50
C VAL A 61 12.40 -10.86 5.37
N GLU A 62 13.17 -9.84 5.64
CA GLU A 62 14.63 -9.94 5.59
C GLU A 62 15.18 -10.91 6.62
N ALA A 63 14.65 -10.89 7.84
CA ALA A 63 15.02 -11.83 8.88
C ALA A 63 14.72 -13.27 8.47
N ALA A 64 13.55 -13.49 7.86
CA ALA A 64 13.17 -14.81 7.36
C ALA A 64 14.12 -15.29 6.27
N ARG A 65 14.48 -14.40 5.35
CA ARG A 65 15.44 -14.74 4.29
C ARG A 65 16.80 -15.10 4.85
N ALA A 66 17.26 -14.35 5.83
CA ALA A 66 18.52 -14.62 6.50
C ALA A 66 18.49 -15.99 7.19
N SER A 67 17.38 -16.31 7.85
CA SER A 67 17.21 -17.61 8.52
C SER A 67 17.21 -18.76 7.51
N LEU A 68 16.55 -18.58 6.37
CA LEU A 68 16.54 -19.58 5.31
C LEU A 68 17.93 -19.80 4.74
N ARG A 69 18.70 -18.74 4.55
CA ARG A 69 20.08 -18.85 4.09
C ARG A 69 20.95 -19.60 5.09
N ALA A 70 20.66 -19.43 6.37
CA ALA A 70 21.34 -20.16 7.43
C ALA A 70 20.77 -21.56 7.66
N ARG A 71 19.83 -22.01 6.82
CA ARG A 71 19.16 -23.31 6.89
C ARG A 71 18.38 -23.53 8.19
N ARG A 72 17.88 -22.46 8.75
CA ARG A 72 17.09 -22.53 9.97
C ARG A 72 15.60 -22.79 9.71
N GLY A 73 15.12 -22.47 8.54
CA GLY A 73 13.74 -22.63 8.17
C GLY A 73 12.80 -21.80 9.04
N VAL A 74 12.18 -20.80 8.46
CA VAL A 74 11.14 -20.03 9.14
C VAL A 74 9.83 -20.28 8.41
N LYS A 75 8.81 -20.70 9.14
CA LYS A 75 7.49 -20.91 8.55
C LYS A 75 6.85 -19.57 8.26
N LEU A 76 6.04 -19.54 7.19
CA LEU A 76 5.32 -18.34 6.81
C LEU A 76 4.41 -17.82 7.91
N GLU A 77 3.84 -18.73 8.69
CA GLU A 77 2.96 -18.36 9.80
C GLU A 77 3.69 -17.52 10.84
N ASP A 78 4.99 -17.69 10.98
CA ASP A 78 5.79 -16.94 11.94
C ASP A 78 5.99 -15.49 11.50
N LEU A 79 5.69 -15.18 10.24
CA LEU A 79 5.83 -13.83 9.69
C LEU A 79 4.55 -13.01 9.79
N ASP A 80 3.44 -13.63 10.13
CA ASP A 80 2.13 -12.97 10.16
C ASP A 80 1.87 -12.20 11.45
N GLU A 81 2.75 -12.20 12.35
CA GLU A 81 2.62 -11.54 13.64
C GLU A 81 2.76 -10.01 13.55
#